data_246ec3e72a2df3852d4cc87f3b015691
#
_entry.id   246ec3e72a2df3852d4cc87f3b015691
#
_cell.length_a   1.000
_cell.length_b   1.000
_cell.length_c   1.000
_cell.angle_alpha   90.00
_cell.angle_beta   90.00
_cell.angle_gamma   90.00
#
_symmetry.space_group_name_H-M   'P 1'
#
loop_
_entity.id
_entity.type
_entity.pdbx_description
1 polymer ?
#
loop_
_entity_poly.entity_id
_entity_poly.type
_entity_poly.pdbx_seq_one_letter_code
_entity_poly.pdbx_strand_id
1 'polypeptide(L)'
;IRGLVGSEMCIRDRHINIGVFSLEKNSKGWSLWQNNLSETLKAGNIFGSEGLAINMSVYIDDLETEFLPLNCNWITSNLLPKYDENQKTFVEPYLPNYKIGIMHLAAGIWQDGKDMRVDKSIKIELETLDNKKINKSLRFDT
;
A
#
# COMPACT_ATOMS: atom_id res chain seq x y z
N ILE A 1 -6.08 8.80 21.24
CA ILE A 1 -6.71 8.35 19.97
C ILE A 1 -6.74 6.83 19.97
N ARG A 2 -7.91 6.29 20.14
CA ARG A 2 -8.15 4.86 20.06
C ARG A 2 -8.78 4.57 18.71
N GLY A 3 -8.06 3.95 17.84
CA GLY A 3 -8.55 3.60 16.51
C GLY A 3 -7.83 2.43 15.89
N LEU A 4 -7.49 1.41 16.68
CA LEU A 4 -7.16 0.11 16.15
C LEU A 4 -8.02 -0.92 16.88
N VAL A 5 -9.22 -1.12 16.37
CA VAL A 5 -9.94 -2.38 16.55
C VAL A 5 -9.38 -3.32 15.49
N GLY A 6 -8.22 -3.82 15.76
CA GLY A 6 -7.65 -4.99 15.13
C GLY A 6 -7.30 -5.91 16.26
N SER A 7 -7.89 -7.11 16.24
CA SER A 7 -7.52 -8.22 17.10
C SER A 7 -6.01 -8.23 17.38
N GLU A 8 -5.61 -8.73 18.54
CA GLU A 8 -4.23 -9.06 18.91
C GLU A 8 -3.58 -10.00 17.91
N MET A 9 -3.39 -9.52 16.68
CA MET A 9 -2.63 -10.25 15.68
C MET A 9 -1.18 -9.78 15.70
N CYS A 10 -0.33 -10.74 15.66
CA CYS A 10 1.12 -10.77 15.75
C CYS A 10 1.85 -9.49 15.37
N ILE A 11 2.99 -9.25 16.03
CA ILE A 11 4.03 -8.25 15.68
C ILE A 11 4.35 -8.19 14.17
N ARG A 12 4.08 -9.24 13.41
CA ARG A 12 4.20 -9.29 11.95
C ARG A 12 3.21 -8.39 11.20
N ASP A 13 2.07 -8.06 11.81
CA ASP A 13 1.00 -7.27 11.15
C ASP A 13 1.19 -5.76 11.29
N ARG A 14 2.24 -5.33 11.99
CA ARG A 14 2.55 -3.92 12.21
C ARG A 14 3.59 -3.35 11.24
N HIS A 15 3.93 -4.08 10.18
CA HIS A 15 4.86 -3.55 9.19
C HIS A 15 4.22 -2.41 8.41
N ILE A 16 4.81 -1.22 8.51
CA ILE A 16 4.35 -0.05 7.76
C ILE A 16 4.79 -0.18 6.31
N ASN A 17 3.84 -0.17 5.40
CA ASN A 17 4.13 -0.06 3.99
C ASN A 17 4.35 1.41 3.63
N ILE A 18 5.50 1.73 3.09
CA ILE A 18 5.93 3.09 2.73
C ILE A 18 5.59 3.49 1.29
N GLY A 19 4.76 2.73 0.60
CA GLY A 19 4.34 3.08 -0.77
C GLY A 19 3.60 4.41 -0.86
N VAL A 20 2.96 4.83 0.24
CA VAL A 20 2.34 6.15 0.38
C VAL A 20 2.63 6.67 1.78
N PHE A 21 3.32 7.80 1.86
CA PHE A 21 3.58 8.49 3.12
C PHE A 21 3.74 9.99 2.90
N SER A 22 3.63 10.76 3.98
CA SER A 22 3.87 12.19 3.99
C SER A 22 4.63 12.58 5.26
N LEU A 23 5.60 13.45 5.12
CA LEU A 23 6.33 14.06 6.22
C LEU A 23 6.40 15.58 6.01
N GLU A 24 6.23 16.34 7.06
CA GLU A 24 6.47 17.78 6.99
C GLU A 24 7.93 18.09 6.62
N LYS A 25 8.15 19.19 5.91
CA LYS A 25 9.49 19.58 5.44
C LYS A 25 10.54 19.61 6.55
N ASN A 26 10.16 20.06 7.73
CA ASN A 26 11.06 20.22 8.89
C ASN A 26 10.86 19.13 9.95
N SER A 27 10.21 18.02 9.60
CA SER A 27 9.99 16.91 10.54
C SER A 27 11.31 16.27 10.98
N LYS A 28 11.40 15.98 12.28
CA LYS A 28 12.48 15.12 12.82
C LYS A 28 12.50 13.73 12.18
N GLY A 29 11.39 13.31 11.58
CA GLY A 29 11.26 12.03 10.89
C GLY A 29 12.28 11.86 9.76
N TRP A 30 12.69 12.95 9.08
CA TRP A 30 13.71 12.87 8.02
C TRP A 30 15.07 12.44 8.57
N SER A 31 15.51 13.01 9.69
CA SER A 31 16.79 12.64 10.30
C SER A 31 16.77 11.27 10.94
N LEU A 32 15.66 10.90 11.58
CA LEU A 32 15.49 9.54 12.14
C LEU A 32 15.52 8.50 11.02
N TRP A 33 14.76 8.70 9.96
CA TRP A 33 14.76 7.79 8.82
C TRP A 33 16.14 7.67 8.17
N GLN A 34 16.84 8.79 7.94
CA GLN A 34 18.18 8.80 7.38
C GLN A 34 19.17 8.02 8.27
N ASN A 35 19.13 8.21 9.58
CA ASN A 35 20.00 7.51 10.52
C ASN A 35 19.73 6.00 10.50
N ASN A 36 18.47 5.60 10.61
CA ASN A 36 18.06 4.21 10.58
C ASN A 36 18.37 3.55 9.23
N LEU A 37 18.20 4.27 8.12
CA LEU A 37 18.59 3.77 6.80
C LEU A 37 20.09 3.53 6.72
N SER A 38 20.91 4.44 7.27
CA SER A 38 22.36 4.25 7.34
C SER A 38 22.73 2.99 8.13
N GLU A 39 22.08 2.73 9.26
CA GLU A 39 22.32 1.53 10.06
C GLU A 39 21.86 0.25 9.36
N THR A 40 20.69 0.25 8.75
CA THR A 40 20.20 -0.93 8.01
C THR A 40 21.08 -1.27 6.82
N LEU A 41 21.62 -0.27 6.10
CA LEU A 41 22.54 -0.49 5.00
C LEU A 41 23.89 -1.06 5.44
N LYS A 42 24.38 -0.73 6.62
CA LYS A 42 25.60 -1.35 7.21
C LYS A 42 25.41 -2.85 7.47
N ALA A 43 24.18 -3.28 7.74
CA ALA A 43 23.85 -4.69 7.92
C ALA A 43 23.87 -5.50 6.61
N GLY A 44 24.06 -4.85 5.47
CA GLY A 44 24.32 -5.50 4.18
C GLY A 44 23.11 -5.89 3.35
N ASN A 45 21.89 -5.53 3.74
CA ASN A 45 20.68 -5.78 2.95
C ASN A 45 20.18 -4.47 2.33
N ILE A 46 20.26 -4.36 1.01
CA ILE A 46 19.81 -3.17 0.27
C ILE A 46 18.29 -3.22 0.02
N PHE A 47 17.75 -4.42 -0.27
CA PHE A 47 16.33 -4.57 -0.58
C PHE A 47 15.46 -4.44 0.68
N GLY A 48 14.54 -3.50 0.67
CA GLY A 48 13.62 -3.25 1.78
C GLY A 48 14.22 -2.46 2.96
N SER A 49 15.49 -2.01 2.86
CA SER A 49 16.15 -1.24 3.92
C SER A 49 15.42 0.07 4.21
N GLU A 50 14.85 0.72 3.20
CA GLU A 50 14.07 1.95 3.35
C GLU A 50 12.79 1.72 4.15
N GLY A 51 12.10 0.61 3.90
CA GLY A 51 10.91 0.20 4.65
C GLY A 51 11.25 -0.17 6.09
N LEU A 52 12.33 -0.92 6.30
CA LEU A 52 12.81 -1.26 7.63
C LEU A 52 13.18 0.00 8.43
N ALA A 53 13.91 0.93 7.82
CA ALA A 53 14.35 2.15 8.47
C ALA A 53 13.17 3.04 8.94
N ILE A 54 12.10 3.17 8.15
CA ILE A 54 10.92 3.93 8.59
C ILE A 54 10.17 3.20 9.72
N ASN A 55 10.08 1.87 9.65
CA ASN A 55 9.51 1.07 10.73
C ASN A 55 10.31 1.24 12.03
N MET A 56 11.64 1.27 11.97
CA MET A 56 12.49 1.56 13.13
C MET A 56 12.21 2.97 13.67
N SER A 57 12.10 3.98 12.81
CA SER A 57 11.80 5.34 13.24
C SER A 57 10.47 5.45 13.98
N VAL A 58 9.45 4.70 13.55
CA VAL A 58 8.13 4.72 14.18
C VAL A 58 8.09 3.88 15.45
N TYR A 59 8.62 2.65 15.44
CA TYR A 59 8.41 1.69 16.54
C TYR A 59 9.55 1.65 17.56
N ILE A 60 10.75 2.12 17.21
CA ILE A 60 11.91 2.15 18.11
C ILE A 60 12.18 3.57 18.57
N ASP A 61 12.11 4.54 17.67
CA ASP A 61 12.42 5.94 17.98
C ASP A 61 11.18 6.77 18.34
N ASP A 62 10.02 6.13 18.48
CA ASP A 62 8.75 6.76 18.86
C ASP A 62 8.40 7.99 17.99
N LEU A 63 8.62 7.87 16.66
CA LEU A 63 8.18 8.91 15.73
C LEU A 63 6.66 8.98 15.73
N GLU A 64 6.12 10.11 16.18
CA GLU A 64 4.68 10.35 16.15
C GLU A 64 4.14 10.18 14.73
N THR A 65 3.17 9.29 14.57
CA THR A 65 2.70 8.85 13.26
C THR A 65 1.20 8.63 13.26
N GLU A 66 0.55 9.13 12.22
CA GLU A 66 -0.84 8.80 11.90
C GLU A 66 -0.87 7.81 10.73
N PHE A 67 -1.65 6.75 10.86
CA PHE A 67 -1.76 5.72 9.83
C PHE A 67 -2.92 6.02 8.89
N LEU A 68 -2.62 6.00 7.59
CA LEU A 68 -3.65 6.10 6.58
C LEU A 68 -4.52 4.83 6.56
N PRO A 69 -5.81 4.96 6.28
CA PRO A 69 -6.68 3.81 6.08
C PRO A 69 -6.24 3.01 4.84
N LEU A 70 -6.56 1.72 4.82
CA LEU A 70 -6.09 0.77 3.81
C LEU A 70 -6.41 1.19 2.37
N ASN A 71 -7.55 1.80 2.15
CA ASN A 71 -7.98 2.30 0.84
C ASN A 71 -7.14 3.49 0.32
N CYS A 72 -6.29 4.09 1.14
CA CYS A 72 -5.32 5.10 0.72
C CYS A 72 -3.97 4.50 0.26
N ASN A 73 -3.80 3.18 0.36
CA ASN A 73 -2.62 2.46 -0.12
C ASN A 73 -2.97 1.00 -0.39
N TRP A 74 -3.85 0.78 -1.39
CA TRP A 74 -4.33 -0.55 -1.72
C TRP A 74 -3.28 -1.35 -2.48
N ILE A 75 -2.71 -2.36 -1.83
CA ILE A 75 -1.67 -3.20 -2.41
C ILE A 75 -2.31 -4.33 -3.20
N THR A 76 -2.28 -4.23 -4.53
CA THR A 76 -2.97 -5.14 -5.43
C THR A 76 -2.41 -6.56 -5.47
N SER A 77 -1.15 -6.75 -5.09
CA SER A 77 -0.55 -8.09 -4.97
C SER A 77 -1.10 -8.88 -3.79
N ASN A 78 -1.67 -8.23 -2.79
CA ASN A 78 -2.27 -8.89 -1.64
C ASN A 78 -3.72 -9.29 -1.92
N LEU A 79 -4.48 -8.39 -2.53
CA LEU A 79 -5.89 -8.61 -2.84
C LEU A 79 -6.34 -7.69 -3.97
N LEU A 80 -7.02 -8.27 -4.97
CA LEU A 80 -7.61 -7.49 -6.05
C LEU A 80 -8.83 -6.70 -5.56
N PRO A 81 -9.00 -5.46 -6.05
CA PRO A 81 -10.18 -4.67 -5.73
C PRO A 81 -11.41 -5.20 -6.48
N LYS A 82 -12.60 -4.80 -6.04
CA LYS A 82 -13.80 -4.86 -6.87
C LYS A 82 -13.99 -3.56 -7.66
N TYR A 83 -14.80 -3.63 -8.69
CA TYR A 83 -15.15 -2.45 -9.50
C TYR A 83 -16.63 -2.09 -9.34
N ASP A 84 -16.88 -0.85 -8.93
CA ASP A 84 -18.23 -0.28 -8.91
C ASP A 84 -18.54 0.33 -10.28
N GLU A 85 -19.41 -0.33 -11.05
CA GLU A 85 -19.81 0.12 -12.39
C GLU A 85 -20.63 1.42 -12.34
N ASN A 86 -21.37 1.66 -11.25
CA ASN A 86 -22.19 2.86 -11.11
C ASN A 86 -21.33 4.11 -10.84
N GLN A 87 -20.36 3.98 -9.95
CA GLN A 87 -19.45 5.08 -9.60
C GLN A 87 -18.19 5.13 -10.48
N LYS A 88 -18.01 4.12 -11.36
CA LYS A 88 -16.83 3.96 -12.23
C LYS A 88 -15.51 4.04 -11.45
N THR A 89 -15.44 3.36 -10.31
CA THR A 89 -14.30 3.41 -9.42
C THR A 89 -13.96 2.04 -8.84
N PHE A 90 -12.72 1.89 -8.37
CA PHE A 90 -12.30 0.73 -7.60
C PHE A 90 -12.71 0.88 -6.14
N VAL A 91 -13.16 -0.22 -5.55
CA VAL A 91 -13.60 -0.30 -4.17
C VAL A 91 -13.02 -1.53 -3.48
N GLU A 92 -12.97 -1.50 -2.16
CA GLU A 92 -12.61 -2.66 -1.36
C GLU A 92 -13.57 -3.82 -1.63
N PRO A 93 -13.08 -5.08 -1.69
CA PRO A 93 -13.92 -6.24 -2.01
C PRO A 93 -14.85 -6.67 -0.88
N TYR A 94 -14.73 -6.07 0.29
CA TYR A 94 -15.54 -6.33 1.50
C TYR A 94 -16.31 -5.08 1.92
N LEU A 95 -17.39 -5.29 2.67
CA LEU A 95 -18.23 -4.20 3.18
C LEU A 95 -17.46 -3.31 4.16
N PRO A 96 -17.68 -1.98 4.11
CA PRO A 96 -18.72 -1.31 3.32
C PRO A 96 -18.30 -0.89 1.90
N ASN A 97 -17.30 -1.52 1.29
CA ASN A 97 -16.82 -1.26 -0.07
C ASN A 97 -16.30 0.20 -0.23
N TYR A 98 -15.44 0.62 0.66
CA TYR A 98 -14.84 1.95 0.56
C TYR A 98 -14.12 2.15 -0.76
N LYS A 99 -14.26 3.34 -1.31
CA LYS A 99 -13.55 3.75 -2.52
C LYS A 99 -12.04 3.72 -2.30
N ILE A 100 -11.32 3.08 -3.20
CA ILE A 100 -9.86 3.07 -3.19
C ILE A 100 -9.36 4.39 -3.79
N GLY A 101 -8.60 5.14 -2.99
CA GLY A 101 -8.02 6.41 -3.40
C GLY A 101 -6.70 6.25 -4.14
N ILE A 102 -5.84 5.34 -3.66
CA ILE A 102 -4.52 5.08 -4.25
C ILE A 102 -4.35 3.59 -4.48
N MET A 103 -4.11 3.23 -5.74
CA MET A 103 -3.80 1.87 -6.16
C MET A 103 -2.29 1.66 -6.19
N HIS A 104 -1.78 0.80 -5.32
CA HIS A 104 -0.37 0.48 -5.23
C HIS A 104 -0.07 -0.81 -6.01
N LEU A 105 0.50 -0.67 -7.20
CA LEU A 105 0.89 -1.79 -8.07
C LEU A 105 2.26 -2.34 -7.65
N ALA A 106 2.38 -2.73 -6.37
CA ALA A 106 3.61 -3.32 -5.84
C ALA A 106 3.79 -4.77 -6.31
N ALA A 107 5.06 -5.22 -6.33
CA ALA A 107 5.47 -6.59 -6.63
C ALA A 107 5.07 -7.11 -8.02
N GLY A 108 4.69 -6.23 -8.94
CA GLY A 108 4.41 -6.55 -10.34
C GLY A 108 3.28 -7.58 -10.51
N ILE A 109 2.11 -7.13 -10.89
CA ILE A 109 1.14 -8.05 -11.46
C ILE A 109 1.62 -8.34 -12.88
N TRP A 110 2.06 -9.57 -13.09
CA TRP A 110 2.52 -10.06 -14.38
C TRP A 110 1.38 -10.78 -15.08
N GLN A 111 1.14 -10.42 -16.32
CA GLN A 111 0.28 -11.17 -17.21
C GLN A 111 0.97 -11.33 -18.56
N ASP A 112 1.06 -12.57 -19.02
CA ASP A 112 1.70 -12.91 -20.30
C ASP A 112 3.12 -12.36 -20.47
N GLY A 113 3.89 -12.37 -19.38
CA GLY A 113 5.26 -11.84 -19.36
C GLY A 113 5.37 -10.31 -19.34
N LYS A 114 4.25 -9.60 -19.24
CA LYS A 114 4.21 -8.13 -19.17
C LYS A 114 3.94 -7.65 -17.76
N ASP A 115 4.59 -6.59 -17.38
CA ASP A 115 4.41 -5.94 -16.08
C ASP A 115 3.37 -4.81 -16.17
N MET A 116 2.28 -4.92 -15.43
CA MET A 116 1.22 -3.90 -15.38
C MET A 116 1.71 -2.53 -14.93
N ARG A 117 2.81 -2.44 -14.22
CA ARG A 117 3.38 -1.15 -13.82
C ARG A 117 3.86 -0.34 -15.02
N VAL A 118 4.27 -1.01 -16.09
CA VAL A 118 4.84 -0.41 -17.30
C VAL A 118 3.84 -0.43 -18.44
N ASP A 119 3.19 -1.57 -18.68
CA ASP A 119 2.24 -1.75 -19.78
C ASP A 119 0.81 -1.36 -19.36
N LYS A 120 0.38 -0.21 -19.86
CA LYS A 120 -0.97 0.34 -19.58
C LYS A 120 -2.10 -0.45 -20.27
N SER A 121 -1.76 -1.28 -21.24
CA SER A 121 -2.74 -2.06 -21.99
C SER A 121 -3.22 -3.31 -21.27
N ILE A 122 -2.51 -3.73 -20.23
CA ILE A 122 -2.84 -4.94 -19.47
C ILE A 122 -4.18 -4.76 -18.76
N LYS A 123 -5.08 -5.70 -19.03
CA LYS A 123 -6.36 -5.84 -18.33
C LYS A 123 -6.38 -7.16 -17.60
N ILE A 124 -6.91 -7.16 -16.40
CA ILE A 124 -7.10 -8.35 -15.58
C ILE A 124 -8.58 -8.58 -15.32
N GLU A 125 -8.93 -9.83 -15.03
CA GLU A 125 -10.29 -10.16 -14.61
C GLU A 125 -10.52 -9.65 -13.18
N LEU A 126 -11.55 -8.84 -13.01
CA LEU A 126 -12.00 -8.30 -11.74
C LEU A 126 -13.47 -8.66 -11.53
N GLU A 127 -13.89 -8.69 -10.26
CA GLU A 127 -15.31 -8.77 -9.92
C GLU A 127 -15.90 -7.37 -9.74
N THR A 128 -17.15 -7.22 -10.16
CA THR A 128 -17.98 -6.06 -9.83
C THR A 128 -18.66 -6.25 -8.47
N LEU A 129 -19.32 -5.20 -7.96
CA LEU A 129 -20.15 -5.31 -6.76
C LEU A 129 -21.30 -6.31 -6.91
N ASP A 130 -21.80 -6.50 -8.15
CA ASP A 130 -22.83 -7.50 -8.46
C ASP A 130 -22.25 -8.89 -8.72
N ASN A 131 -20.97 -9.12 -8.40
CA ASN A 131 -20.23 -10.37 -8.64
C ASN A 131 -20.14 -10.81 -10.11
N LYS A 132 -20.26 -9.88 -11.04
CA LYS A 132 -19.96 -10.13 -12.46
C LYS A 132 -18.46 -10.01 -12.69
N LYS A 133 -17.95 -10.75 -13.68
CA LYS A 133 -16.56 -10.68 -14.09
C LYS A 133 -16.39 -9.67 -15.22
N ILE A 134 -15.40 -8.80 -15.09
CA ILE A 134 -15.02 -7.81 -16.11
C ILE A 134 -13.51 -7.83 -16.33
N ASN A 135 -13.08 -7.45 -17.53
CA ASN A 135 -11.66 -7.26 -17.83
C ASN A 135 -11.33 -5.75 -17.82
N LYS A 136 -10.56 -5.31 -16.85
CA LYS A 136 -10.22 -3.90 -16.69
C LYS A 136 -8.75 -3.70 -16.28
N SER A 137 -8.16 -2.59 -16.71
CA SER A 137 -6.87 -2.15 -16.18
C SER A 137 -7.06 -1.68 -14.74
N LEU A 138 -6.07 -1.94 -13.87
CA LEU A 138 -6.05 -1.41 -12.50
C LEU A 138 -5.66 0.08 -12.44
N ARG A 139 -5.36 0.68 -13.57
CA ARG A 139 -5.11 2.12 -13.63
C ARG A 139 -6.43 2.87 -13.69
N PHE A 140 -6.47 4.00 -12.98
CA PHE A 140 -7.61 4.90 -13.10
C PHE A 140 -7.68 5.47 -14.53
N ASP A 141 -8.89 5.49 -15.09
CA ASP A 141 -9.14 6.17 -16.35
C ASP A 141 -9.03 7.68 -16.09
N THR A 142 -8.14 8.36 -16.79
CA THR A 142 -7.97 9.83 -16.73
C THR A 142 -8.84 10.50 -17.78
#